data_1c5c5635dffe3065c713323f7e0c5573
#
_entry.id   1c5c5635dffe3065c713323f7e0c5573
#
_cell.length_a   1.000
_cell.length_b   1.000
_cell.length_c   1.000
_cell.angle_alpha   90.00
_cell.angle_beta   90.00
_cell.angle_gamma   90.00
#
_symmetry.space_group_name_H-M   'P 1'
#
loop_
_entity.id
_entity.type
_entity.pdbx_description
1 polymer ?
#
loop_
_entity_poly.entity_id
_entity_poly.type
_entity_poly.pdbx_seq_one_letter_code
_entity_poly.pdbx_strand_id
1 'polypeptide(L)'
;MVKPSHLFYVILLVVTITFSIIGYTPSDVVIVGPSFPQENYFIEELDLISKKTGYKIAYVTLNDVSYYLYNNSKKADLAIITNPSFLYGLSQSEIILPANEYYFESSSEIYSEYLLNLISSYDNSIIYGHWIRLFSNSMIWYNVDRYKELGSPKFNSFDELIEYTESYSTDKDGLWCLSIDSAENQPLLDYEYGESSGWIVSNWLENIVLANYGPEIYDKWIKNEIQFSDSEVILSLLDIGKLIHNEKSIYKGKEYLIRSQVSSSAVNLINEESKCVFSLMGHDANSYMPKNVSYGEDYDFLYFPSTDFTGMVVGIGDTLTLLNYDSSTTRVYQELVSSSFGESWANKINSEFVSARTDFDDSKYSNGFAKKQYKQIQNSLSLNLFRFDGSMLMKNGTGKKILWTSLRKFTTLSNHYLEEIAEEIDTRIKRELEEK
;
A
#
# COMPACT_ATOMS: atom_id res chain seq x y z
N MET A 1 -59.04 15.24 -28.30
CA MET A 1 -58.26 16.22 -27.54
C MET A 1 -57.39 15.49 -26.55
N VAL A 2 -56.09 15.45 -26.79
CA VAL A 2 -55.12 14.83 -25.86
C VAL A 2 -54.92 15.83 -24.70
N LYS A 3 -55.04 15.34 -23.45
CA LYS A 3 -54.86 16.20 -22.28
C LYS A 3 -53.43 16.75 -22.23
N PRO A 4 -53.21 18.03 -21.91
CA PRO A 4 -51.90 18.69 -21.91
C PRO A 4 -50.84 17.96 -21.01
N SER A 5 -51.28 17.24 -19.98
CA SER A 5 -50.44 16.45 -19.10
C SER A 5 -49.71 15.26 -19.81
N HIS A 6 -50.34 14.66 -20.80
CA HIS A 6 -49.73 13.54 -21.51
C HIS A 6 -48.62 14.01 -22.49
N LEU A 7 -48.81 15.20 -23.06
CA LEU A 7 -47.82 15.80 -23.95
C LEU A 7 -46.53 16.17 -23.18
N PHE A 8 -46.68 16.65 -21.93
CA PHE A 8 -45.55 17.03 -21.08
C PHE A 8 -44.70 15.80 -20.66
N TYR A 9 -45.38 14.68 -20.32
CA TYR A 9 -44.68 13.42 -19.98
C TYR A 9 -43.95 12.78 -21.19
N VAL A 10 -44.56 12.88 -22.38
CA VAL A 10 -43.90 12.35 -23.59
C VAL A 10 -42.69 13.22 -23.98
N ILE A 11 -42.77 14.53 -23.84
CA ILE A 11 -41.65 15.44 -24.09
C ILE A 11 -40.54 15.22 -23.03
N LEU A 12 -40.87 15.02 -21.75
CA LEU A 12 -39.90 14.75 -20.70
C LEU A 12 -39.21 13.40 -20.91
N LEU A 13 -39.97 12.36 -21.34
CA LEU A 13 -39.43 11.04 -21.64
C LEU A 13 -38.50 11.05 -22.88
N VAL A 14 -38.87 11.81 -23.92
CA VAL A 14 -38.03 11.96 -25.11
C VAL A 14 -36.76 12.79 -24.80
N VAL A 15 -36.87 13.81 -23.96
CA VAL A 15 -35.71 14.62 -23.52
C VAL A 15 -34.77 13.78 -22.63
N THR A 16 -35.32 12.97 -21.72
CA THR A 16 -34.49 12.07 -20.90
C THR A 16 -33.82 10.95 -21.73
N ILE A 17 -34.51 10.39 -22.71
CA ILE A 17 -33.96 9.41 -23.64
C ILE A 17 -32.90 10.03 -24.57
N THR A 18 -33.13 11.23 -25.08
CA THR A 18 -32.14 11.94 -25.90
C THR A 18 -30.92 12.40 -25.09
N PHE A 19 -31.07 12.82 -23.86
CA PHE A 19 -29.91 13.11 -22.98
C PHE A 19 -29.13 11.85 -22.60
N SER A 20 -29.78 10.70 -22.49
CA SER A 20 -29.12 9.39 -22.28
C SER A 20 -28.40 8.87 -23.53
N ILE A 21 -28.77 9.32 -24.72
CA ILE A 21 -28.18 8.86 -25.99
C ILE A 21 -27.03 9.79 -26.48
N ILE A 22 -27.03 11.07 -26.08
CA ILE A 22 -26.07 12.07 -26.58
C ILE A 22 -24.71 12.03 -25.82
N GLY A 23 -24.58 11.26 -24.70
CA GLY A 23 -23.39 11.31 -23.84
C GLY A 23 -22.55 10.03 -23.75
N TYR A 24 -22.99 8.89 -24.24
CA TYR A 24 -22.26 7.63 -24.07
C TYR A 24 -21.60 7.20 -25.39
N THR A 25 -20.43 7.73 -25.66
CA THR A 25 -19.52 7.05 -26.60
C THR A 25 -18.83 5.96 -25.81
N PRO A 26 -19.02 4.67 -26.15
CA PRO A 26 -18.36 3.59 -25.46
C PRO A 26 -16.84 3.81 -25.49
N SER A 27 -16.17 3.48 -24.39
CA SER A 27 -14.71 3.47 -24.34
C SER A 27 -14.20 2.29 -25.16
N ASP A 28 -13.07 2.49 -25.83
CA ASP A 28 -12.42 1.42 -26.59
C ASP A 28 -11.67 0.47 -25.66
N VAL A 29 -11.22 0.96 -24.48
CA VAL A 29 -10.55 0.19 -23.44
C VAL A 29 -11.10 0.57 -22.06
N VAL A 30 -11.47 -0.41 -21.28
CA VAL A 30 -11.95 -0.25 -19.90
C VAL A 30 -10.93 -0.85 -18.94
N ILE A 31 -10.40 -0.01 -18.06
CA ILE A 31 -9.49 -0.39 -16.98
C ILE A 31 -10.29 -0.40 -15.68
N VAL A 32 -10.26 -1.49 -14.94
CA VAL A 32 -10.83 -1.56 -13.59
C VAL A 32 -9.72 -1.55 -12.54
N GLY A 33 -9.96 -0.92 -11.40
CA GLY A 33 -8.97 -0.86 -10.34
C GLY A 33 -9.52 -0.26 -9.04
N PRO A 34 -8.70 -0.18 -7.98
CA PRO A 34 -9.10 0.43 -6.72
C PRO A 34 -9.16 1.96 -6.83
N SER A 35 -9.87 2.62 -5.91
CA SER A 35 -9.67 4.06 -5.66
C SER A 35 -8.35 4.28 -4.94
N PHE A 36 -7.67 5.36 -5.25
CA PHE A 36 -6.41 5.72 -4.60
C PHE A 36 -6.21 7.26 -4.57
N PRO A 37 -5.38 7.76 -3.65
CA PRO A 37 -5.01 9.17 -3.65
C PRO A 37 -4.42 9.57 -5.01
N GLN A 38 -4.76 10.79 -5.47
CA GLN A 38 -4.30 11.32 -6.76
C GLN A 38 -4.79 10.54 -8.01
N GLU A 39 -5.91 9.84 -7.93
CA GLU A 39 -6.57 9.19 -9.09
C GLU A 39 -6.76 10.16 -10.26
N ASN A 40 -6.98 11.45 -9.98
CA ASN A 40 -7.07 12.50 -11.01
C ASN A 40 -5.79 12.61 -11.86
N TYR A 41 -4.59 12.43 -11.29
CA TYR A 41 -3.34 12.45 -12.08
C TYR A 41 -3.19 11.18 -12.93
N PHE A 42 -3.66 10.05 -12.42
CA PHE A 42 -3.74 8.84 -13.23
C PHE A 42 -4.69 9.01 -14.43
N ILE A 43 -5.85 9.63 -14.23
CA ILE A 43 -6.78 9.95 -15.33
C ILE A 43 -6.13 10.88 -16.35
N GLU A 44 -5.34 11.88 -15.92
CA GLU A 44 -4.57 12.74 -16.83
C GLU A 44 -3.54 11.92 -17.66
N GLU A 45 -2.86 10.94 -17.05
CA GLU A 45 -1.98 10.02 -17.79
C GLU A 45 -2.75 9.19 -18.82
N LEU A 46 -3.94 8.67 -18.46
CA LEU A 46 -4.80 7.95 -19.40
C LEU A 46 -5.26 8.83 -20.56
N ASP A 47 -5.52 10.11 -20.33
CA ASP A 47 -5.83 11.07 -21.37
C ASP A 47 -4.65 11.32 -22.35
N LEU A 48 -3.41 11.33 -21.82
CA LEU A 48 -2.21 11.42 -22.66
C LEU A 48 -2.04 10.16 -23.51
N ILE A 49 -2.22 8.98 -22.92
CA ILE A 49 -2.18 7.70 -23.63
C ILE A 49 -3.30 7.62 -24.68
N SER A 50 -4.51 8.07 -24.35
CA SER A 50 -5.64 8.14 -25.26
C SER A 50 -5.32 8.99 -26.50
N LYS A 51 -4.71 10.16 -26.30
CA LYS A 51 -4.26 11.03 -27.40
C LYS A 51 -3.16 10.38 -28.27
N LYS A 52 -2.23 9.66 -27.62
CA LYS A 52 -1.11 8.99 -28.30
C LYS A 52 -1.57 7.78 -29.12
N THR A 53 -2.50 6.99 -28.59
CA THR A 53 -2.97 5.74 -29.20
C THR A 53 -4.18 5.92 -30.11
N GLY A 54 -4.96 6.98 -29.90
CA GLY A 54 -6.23 7.24 -30.58
C GLY A 54 -7.42 6.49 -29.99
N TYR A 55 -7.23 5.70 -28.93
CA TYR A 55 -8.28 4.93 -28.25
C TYR A 55 -8.83 5.68 -27.04
N LYS A 56 -10.15 5.61 -26.83
CA LYS A 56 -10.81 6.13 -25.63
C LYS A 56 -10.63 5.18 -24.48
N ILE A 57 -10.08 5.64 -23.38
CA ILE A 57 -9.79 4.86 -22.20
C ILE A 57 -10.70 5.30 -21.06
N ALA A 58 -11.34 4.36 -20.38
CA ALA A 58 -12.08 4.61 -19.15
C ALA A 58 -11.43 3.88 -17.98
N TYR A 59 -11.34 4.55 -16.83
CA TYR A 59 -11.01 3.94 -15.55
C TYR A 59 -12.27 3.81 -14.71
N VAL A 60 -12.53 2.60 -14.21
CA VAL A 60 -13.68 2.30 -13.37
C VAL A 60 -13.17 1.88 -11.99
N THR A 61 -13.44 2.69 -11.01
CA THR A 61 -13.05 2.46 -9.61
C THR A 61 -13.96 1.43 -8.95
N LEU A 62 -13.36 0.44 -8.30
CA LEU A 62 -14.03 -0.66 -7.63
C LEU A 62 -13.57 -0.78 -6.18
N ASN A 63 -14.49 -1.12 -5.27
CA ASN A 63 -14.15 -1.40 -3.87
C ASN A 63 -13.42 -2.75 -3.71
N ASP A 64 -13.81 -3.76 -4.49
CA ASP A 64 -13.16 -5.07 -4.53
C ASP A 64 -12.96 -5.51 -5.99
N VAL A 65 -11.74 -5.32 -6.46
CA VAL A 65 -11.37 -5.67 -7.84
C VAL A 65 -11.39 -7.19 -8.03
N SER A 66 -10.92 -7.97 -7.06
CA SER A 66 -10.85 -9.43 -7.17
C SER A 66 -12.25 -10.04 -7.26
N TYR A 67 -13.17 -9.62 -6.39
CA TYR A 67 -14.56 -10.06 -6.45
C TYR A 67 -15.21 -9.70 -7.79
N TYR A 68 -14.98 -8.47 -8.27
CA TYR A 68 -15.50 -8.05 -9.58
C TYR A 68 -14.99 -8.94 -10.71
N LEU A 69 -13.69 -9.25 -10.73
CA LEU A 69 -13.06 -10.05 -11.78
C LEU A 69 -13.62 -11.47 -11.83
N TYR A 70 -13.82 -12.13 -10.70
CA TYR A 70 -14.46 -13.46 -10.66
C TYR A 70 -15.90 -13.46 -11.20
N ASN A 71 -16.62 -12.36 -11.05
CA ASN A 71 -18.03 -12.29 -11.43
C ASN A 71 -18.31 -11.60 -12.76
N ASN A 72 -17.41 -10.71 -13.24
CA ASN A 72 -17.68 -9.80 -14.35
C ASN A 72 -16.47 -9.56 -15.28
N SER A 73 -15.46 -10.42 -15.31
CA SER A 73 -14.20 -10.17 -16.03
C SER A 73 -14.36 -9.73 -17.50
N LYS A 74 -15.37 -10.27 -18.19
CA LYS A 74 -15.65 -9.95 -19.60
C LYS A 74 -16.09 -8.50 -19.88
N LYS A 75 -16.28 -7.68 -18.84
CA LYS A 75 -16.70 -6.27 -18.97
C LYS A 75 -15.55 -5.28 -18.83
N ALA A 76 -14.34 -5.77 -18.64
CA ALA A 76 -13.12 -4.97 -18.56
C ALA A 76 -12.05 -5.58 -19.46
N ASP A 77 -11.10 -4.75 -19.87
CA ASP A 77 -10.01 -5.12 -20.76
C ASP A 77 -8.68 -5.22 -20.01
N LEU A 78 -8.51 -4.38 -19.01
CA LEU A 78 -7.35 -4.32 -18.12
C LEU A 78 -7.79 -4.24 -16.66
N ALA A 79 -6.96 -4.74 -15.75
CA ALA A 79 -7.19 -4.56 -14.32
C ALA A 79 -5.91 -4.12 -13.59
N ILE A 80 -6.08 -3.23 -12.60
CA ILE A 80 -5.04 -2.89 -11.63
C ILE A 80 -5.31 -3.70 -10.36
N ILE A 81 -4.32 -4.50 -9.96
CA ILE A 81 -4.38 -5.39 -8.80
C ILE A 81 -3.30 -4.97 -7.80
N THR A 82 -3.70 -4.64 -6.58
CA THR A 82 -2.80 -4.20 -5.50
C THR A 82 -2.22 -5.34 -4.68
N ASN A 83 -2.84 -6.53 -4.75
CA ASN A 83 -2.37 -7.71 -4.03
C ASN A 83 -1.96 -8.80 -5.02
N PRO A 84 -0.66 -9.04 -5.22
CA PRO A 84 -0.16 -10.01 -6.20
C PRO A 84 -0.53 -11.47 -5.86
N SER A 85 -0.89 -11.79 -4.61
CA SER A 85 -1.31 -13.15 -4.26
C SER A 85 -2.57 -13.61 -4.99
N PHE A 86 -3.40 -12.68 -5.48
CA PHE A 86 -4.58 -13.01 -6.28
C PHE A 86 -4.25 -13.39 -7.73
N LEU A 87 -3.10 -12.97 -8.26
CA LEU A 87 -2.75 -13.20 -9.67
C LEU A 87 -2.73 -14.70 -10.00
N TYR A 88 -2.18 -15.52 -9.11
CA TYR A 88 -2.15 -16.96 -9.33
C TYR A 88 -3.56 -17.56 -9.43
N GLY A 89 -4.46 -17.23 -8.51
CA GLY A 89 -5.83 -17.71 -8.53
C GLY A 89 -6.63 -17.27 -9.78
N LEU A 90 -6.45 -16.00 -10.15
CA LEU A 90 -7.08 -15.44 -11.36
C LEU A 90 -6.54 -16.08 -12.64
N SER A 91 -5.25 -16.42 -12.69
CA SER A 91 -4.64 -17.11 -13.84
C SER A 91 -5.13 -18.55 -13.98
N GLN A 92 -5.25 -19.31 -12.87
CA GLN A 92 -5.80 -20.67 -12.87
C GLN A 92 -7.27 -20.70 -13.32
N SER A 93 -8.00 -19.62 -13.10
CA SER A 93 -9.39 -19.44 -13.54
C SER A 93 -9.51 -18.84 -14.94
N GLU A 94 -8.39 -18.67 -15.66
CA GLU A 94 -8.33 -18.08 -17.01
C GLU A 94 -8.97 -16.67 -17.08
N ILE A 95 -9.00 -15.95 -15.96
CA ILE A 95 -9.56 -14.58 -15.87
C ILE A 95 -8.55 -13.56 -16.35
N ILE A 96 -7.27 -13.74 -15.99
CA ILE A 96 -6.16 -12.91 -16.46
C ILE A 96 -5.33 -13.70 -17.47
N LEU A 97 -4.76 -12.98 -18.41
CA LEU A 97 -4.06 -13.54 -19.55
C LEU A 97 -2.55 -13.35 -19.42
N PRO A 98 -1.72 -14.25 -20.01
CA PRO A 98 -0.28 -14.05 -20.11
C PRO A 98 0.10 -12.71 -20.74
N ALA A 99 1.07 -12.02 -20.15
CA ALA A 99 1.53 -10.71 -20.62
C ALA A 99 2.87 -10.73 -21.38
N ASN A 100 3.57 -11.88 -21.43
CA ASN A 100 4.91 -12.03 -22.01
C ASN A 100 5.01 -11.58 -23.47
N GLU A 101 4.01 -11.90 -24.30
CA GLU A 101 4.06 -11.68 -25.75
C GLU A 101 3.85 -10.21 -26.14
N TYR A 102 3.36 -9.38 -25.21
CA TYR A 102 2.95 -8.00 -25.48
C TYR A 102 3.93 -6.96 -24.94
N TYR A 103 5.05 -7.41 -24.40
CA TYR A 103 6.08 -6.56 -23.86
C TYR A 103 7.40 -6.77 -24.58
N PHE A 104 7.93 -5.72 -25.21
CA PHE A 104 9.11 -5.78 -26.06
C PHE A 104 10.44 -5.78 -25.30
N GLU A 105 10.44 -5.36 -24.06
CA GLU A 105 11.62 -5.29 -23.21
C GLU A 105 11.67 -6.53 -22.30
N SER A 106 12.88 -7.02 -22.02
CA SER A 106 13.04 -8.11 -21.07
C SER A 106 12.59 -7.63 -19.68
N SER A 107 11.54 -8.25 -19.12
CA SER A 107 11.06 -7.92 -17.78
C SER A 107 12.14 -8.11 -16.71
N SER A 108 13.11 -9.01 -16.94
CA SER A 108 14.27 -9.23 -16.06
C SER A 108 15.30 -8.09 -16.08
N GLU A 109 15.26 -7.19 -17.06
CA GLU A 109 16.09 -5.99 -17.09
C GLU A 109 15.46 -4.83 -16.32
N ILE A 110 14.15 -4.89 -16.09
CA ILE A 110 13.35 -3.78 -15.55
C ILE A 110 12.97 -4.01 -14.10
N TYR A 111 12.72 -5.25 -13.72
CA TYR A 111 12.30 -5.63 -12.38
C TYR A 111 13.32 -6.57 -11.72
N SER A 112 13.47 -6.46 -10.41
CA SER A 112 14.23 -7.46 -9.64
C SER A 112 13.59 -8.84 -9.74
N GLU A 113 14.40 -9.89 -9.54
CA GLU A 113 13.92 -11.28 -9.50
C GLU A 113 12.78 -11.46 -8.48
N TYR A 114 12.89 -10.81 -7.32
CA TYR A 114 11.84 -10.86 -6.29
C TYR A 114 10.49 -10.36 -6.80
N LEU A 115 10.47 -9.20 -7.47
CA LEU A 115 9.23 -8.63 -8.03
C LEU A 115 8.68 -9.48 -9.18
N LEU A 116 9.53 -10.05 -9.99
CA LEU A 116 9.11 -10.96 -11.07
C LEU A 116 8.44 -12.21 -10.51
N ASN A 117 9.01 -12.82 -9.49
CA ASN A 117 8.44 -14.01 -8.85
C ASN A 117 7.02 -13.78 -8.31
N LEU A 118 6.68 -12.55 -7.89
CA LEU A 118 5.34 -12.22 -7.40
C LEU A 118 4.27 -12.13 -8.50
N ILE A 119 4.66 -11.93 -9.75
CA ILE A 119 3.74 -11.72 -10.88
C ILE A 119 3.82 -12.81 -11.94
N SER A 120 4.62 -13.86 -11.69
CA SER A 120 4.88 -14.95 -12.64
C SER A 120 4.27 -16.28 -12.18
N SER A 121 4.23 -17.23 -13.12
CA SER A 121 4.02 -18.65 -12.79
C SER A 121 5.16 -19.18 -11.91
N TYR A 122 4.91 -20.32 -11.26
CA TYR A 122 5.87 -20.95 -10.36
C TYR A 122 7.26 -21.21 -10.99
N ASP A 123 7.28 -21.52 -12.29
CA ASP A 123 8.50 -21.75 -13.07
C ASP A 123 9.04 -20.49 -13.78
N ASN A 124 8.44 -19.33 -13.50
CA ASN A 124 8.75 -18.04 -14.12
C ASN A 124 8.66 -18.01 -15.66
N SER A 125 7.99 -18.99 -16.27
CA SER A 125 7.83 -19.05 -17.73
C SER A 125 6.73 -18.12 -18.24
N ILE A 126 5.74 -17.80 -17.40
CA ILE A 126 4.59 -16.96 -17.73
C ILE A 126 4.54 -15.77 -16.77
N ILE A 127 4.41 -14.56 -17.34
CA ILE A 127 4.19 -13.32 -16.59
C ILE A 127 2.72 -12.95 -16.72
N TYR A 128 2.03 -12.72 -15.60
CA TYR A 128 0.61 -12.42 -15.54
C TYR A 128 0.28 -10.93 -15.41
N GLY A 129 1.28 -10.08 -15.30
CA GLY A 129 1.10 -8.64 -15.21
C GLY A 129 2.44 -7.91 -15.14
N HIS A 130 2.38 -6.59 -15.08
CA HIS A 130 3.56 -5.73 -14.90
C HIS A 130 3.32 -4.74 -13.76
N TRP A 131 4.35 -4.54 -12.95
CA TRP A 131 4.31 -3.51 -11.91
C TRP A 131 4.30 -2.12 -12.53
N ILE A 132 3.38 -1.28 -12.12
CA ILE A 132 3.29 0.11 -12.58
C ILE A 132 3.70 1.11 -11.50
N ARG A 133 3.47 0.79 -10.22
CA ARG A 133 3.87 1.61 -9.07
C ARG A 133 4.32 0.74 -7.91
N LEU A 134 5.24 1.28 -7.11
CA LEU A 134 5.64 0.71 -5.82
C LEU A 134 5.62 1.80 -4.75
N PHE A 135 5.38 1.40 -3.49
CA PHE A 135 5.37 2.29 -2.35
C PHE A 135 6.09 1.66 -1.16
N SER A 136 6.73 2.49 -0.33
CA SER A 136 7.42 2.04 0.87
C SER A 136 6.54 2.20 2.10
N ASN A 137 6.47 1.16 2.93
CA ASN A 137 5.91 1.18 4.27
C ASN A 137 7.01 1.27 5.35
N SER A 138 8.28 1.38 4.95
CA SER A 138 9.45 1.41 5.86
C SER A 138 9.91 2.83 6.10
N MET A 139 9.05 3.64 6.72
CA MET A 139 9.30 5.06 6.97
C MET A 139 9.05 5.41 8.43
N ILE A 140 9.98 6.16 9.00
CA ILE A 140 9.80 6.84 10.28
C ILE A 140 9.71 8.33 10.00
N TRP A 141 8.48 8.84 10.00
CA TRP A 141 8.21 10.24 9.75
C TRP A 141 8.62 11.09 10.95
N TYR A 142 9.10 12.30 10.70
CA TYR A 142 9.48 13.23 11.76
C TYR A 142 9.14 14.68 11.42
N ASN A 143 8.89 15.47 12.47
CA ASN A 143 8.82 16.92 12.38
C ASN A 143 10.25 17.47 12.32
N VAL A 144 10.56 18.25 11.29
CA VAL A 144 11.92 18.69 10.97
C VAL A 144 12.53 19.56 12.07
N ASP A 145 11.77 20.51 12.59
CA ASP A 145 12.31 21.44 13.59
C ASP A 145 12.51 20.77 14.95
N ARG A 146 11.53 19.96 15.40
CA ARG A 146 11.66 19.20 16.65
C ARG A 146 12.78 18.16 16.57
N TYR A 147 12.98 17.53 15.41
CA TYR A 147 14.10 16.62 15.20
C TYR A 147 15.44 17.32 15.27
N LYS A 148 15.56 18.56 14.74
CA LYS A 148 16.75 19.42 14.90
C LYS A 148 16.99 19.80 16.35
N GLU A 149 15.92 20.11 17.12
CA GLU A 149 16.02 20.40 18.55
C GLU A 149 16.58 19.22 19.36
N LEU A 150 16.30 17.98 18.93
CA LEU A 150 16.92 16.78 19.49
C LEU A 150 18.36 16.54 19.06
N GLY A 151 18.94 17.42 18.22
CA GLY A 151 20.30 17.28 17.68
C GLY A 151 20.41 16.39 16.44
N SER A 152 19.30 16.08 15.79
CA SER A 152 19.23 15.23 14.59
C SER A 152 19.95 13.87 14.76
N PRO A 153 19.58 13.08 15.78
CA PRO A 153 20.25 11.81 16.08
C PRO A 153 20.14 10.81 14.93
N LYS A 154 21.14 9.96 14.77
CA LYS A 154 21.11 8.85 13.83
C LYS A 154 20.93 7.56 14.62
N PHE A 155 20.18 6.64 14.07
CA PHE A 155 19.87 5.37 14.69
C PHE A 155 20.31 4.22 13.79
N ASN A 156 20.99 3.22 14.36
CA ASN A 156 21.43 2.04 13.64
C ASN A 156 20.42 0.88 13.76
N SER A 157 19.57 0.91 14.79
CA SER A 157 18.52 -0.08 14.99
C SER A 157 17.24 0.57 15.52
N PHE A 158 16.13 -0.16 15.43
CA PHE A 158 14.85 0.28 15.99
C PHE A 158 14.88 0.33 17.52
N ASP A 159 15.58 -0.60 18.16
CA ASP A 159 15.80 -0.59 19.62
C ASP A 159 16.52 0.68 20.07
N GLU A 160 17.60 1.08 19.37
CA GLU A 160 18.31 2.32 19.69
C GLU A 160 17.39 3.54 19.61
N LEU A 161 16.50 3.57 18.61
CA LEU A 161 15.50 4.65 18.49
C LEU A 161 14.49 4.63 19.63
N ILE A 162 13.98 3.45 20.02
CA ILE A 162 13.06 3.31 21.17
C ILE A 162 13.74 3.79 22.46
N GLU A 163 14.91 3.28 22.78
CA GLU A 163 15.65 3.65 23.99
C GLU A 163 15.94 5.16 24.02
N TYR A 164 16.34 5.75 22.88
CA TYR A 164 16.54 7.18 22.76
C TYR A 164 15.26 7.96 23.09
N THR A 165 14.14 7.59 22.47
CA THR A 165 12.87 8.30 22.67
C THR A 165 12.33 8.12 24.09
N GLU A 166 12.55 6.99 24.74
CA GLU A 166 12.21 6.76 26.14
C GLU A 166 12.98 7.69 27.09
N SER A 167 14.25 7.94 26.80
CA SER A 167 15.10 8.81 27.63
C SER A 167 14.66 10.29 27.64
N TYR A 168 13.96 10.72 26.59
CA TYR A 168 13.45 12.10 26.43
C TYR A 168 11.96 12.24 26.79
N SER A 169 11.23 11.14 26.91
CA SER A 169 9.80 11.19 27.17
C SER A 169 9.52 11.63 28.61
N THR A 170 8.58 12.55 28.77
CA THR A 170 8.08 13.00 30.05
C THR A 170 6.63 12.52 30.27
N ASP A 171 6.08 12.66 31.48
CA ASP A 171 4.78 12.09 31.84
C ASP A 171 3.57 12.56 30.99
N LYS A 172 3.75 13.53 30.08
CA LYS A 172 2.68 14.08 29.23
C LYS A 172 3.04 14.29 27.77
N ASP A 173 4.31 14.24 27.45
CA ASP A 173 4.83 14.67 26.14
C ASP A 173 5.64 13.53 25.50
N GLY A 174 4.94 12.43 25.12
CA GLY A 174 5.57 11.35 24.38
C GLY A 174 6.06 11.80 23.02
N LEU A 175 7.25 11.33 22.62
CA LEU A 175 7.86 11.70 21.34
C LEU A 175 7.23 11.01 20.12
N TRP A 176 6.33 10.04 20.33
CA TRP A 176 5.67 9.32 19.25
C TRP A 176 4.24 9.78 19.02
N CYS A 177 3.94 10.24 17.80
CA CYS A 177 2.59 10.43 17.30
C CYS A 177 2.12 9.12 16.66
N LEU A 178 1.37 8.31 17.38
CA LEU A 178 0.85 7.04 16.89
C LEU A 178 -0.67 6.99 16.96
N SER A 179 -1.29 6.40 15.95
CA SER A 179 -2.73 6.17 15.85
C SER A 179 -2.99 4.96 14.98
N ILE A 180 -3.91 4.09 15.37
CA ILE A 180 -4.17 2.83 14.67
C ILE A 180 -5.63 2.61 14.27
N ASP A 181 -6.54 3.55 14.54
CA ASP A 181 -7.92 3.40 14.12
C ASP A 181 -8.10 3.82 12.65
N SER A 182 -8.61 2.91 11.83
CA SER A 182 -8.91 3.14 10.41
C SER A 182 -10.40 3.16 10.10
N ALA A 183 -11.28 3.09 11.11
CA ALA A 183 -12.70 2.79 10.95
C ALA A 183 -13.53 3.83 10.18
N GLU A 184 -13.11 5.10 10.12
CA GLU A 184 -13.94 6.14 9.47
C GLU A 184 -14.02 6.07 7.94
N ASN A 185 -13.09 5.41 7.27
CA ASN A 185 -13.04 5.41 5.81
C ASN A 185 -13.32 4.05 5.17
N GLN A 186 -13.71 3.05 5.97
CA GLN A 186 -14.01 1.73 5.41
C GLN A 186 -15.50 1.56 5.16
N PRO A 187 -15.91 1.06 3.98
CA PRO A 187 -17.30 0.74 3.71
C PRO A 187 -17.80 -0.30 4.72
N LEU A 188 -19.05 -0.19 5.12
CA LEU A 188 -19.75 -1.11 6.04
C LEU A 188 -19.67 -2.60 5.66
N LEU A 189 -19.09 -2.95 4.51
CA LEU A 189 -18.92 -4.31 4.00
C LEU A 189 -17.77 -5.09 4.66
N ASP A 190 -16.81 -4.41 5.33
CA ASP A 190 -15.74 -5.08 6.07
C ASP A 190 -16.13 -5.49 7.51
N TYR A 191 -17.37 -5.31 7.90
CA TYR A 191 -17.88 -5.75 9.22
C TYR A 191 -17.84 -7.27 9.45
N GLU A 192 -17.78 -8.07 8.37
CA GLU A 192 -17.64 -9.53 8.48
C GLU A 192 -16.24 -9.96 8.98
N TYR A 193 -15.24 -9.11 8.82
CA TYR A 193 -13.85 -9.35 9.28
C TYR A 193 -13.44 -8.43 10.44
N GLY A 194 -14.37 -7.76 11.05
CA GLY A 194 -14.35 -6.92 12.24
C GLY A 194 -12.95 -6.46 12.64
N GLU A 195 -12.57 -5.23 12.24
CA GLU A 195 -11.42 -4.53 12.82
C GLU A 195 -10.16 -4.51 11.93
N SER A 196 -10.29 -3.85 10.82
CA SER A 196 -9.20 -3.60 9.86
C SER A 196 -8.00 -2.81 10.43
N SER A 197 -8.11 -2.20 11.60
CA SER A 197 -7.05 -1.35 12.21
C SER A 197 -5.74 -2.09 12.51
N GLY A 198 -5.73 -3.40 12.53
CA GLY A 198 -4.52 -4.20 12.79
C GLY A 198 -3.46 -4.15 11.68
N TRP A 199 -3.80 -3.71 10.47
CA TRP A 199 -2.86 -3.60 9.38
C TRP A 199 -1.70 -2.64 9.66
N ILE A 200 -1.94 -1.58 10.43
CA ILE A 200 -0.90 -0.63 10.81
C ILE A 200 0.16 -1.30 11.69
N VAL A 201 -0.31 -2.07 12.68
CA VAL A 201 0.59 -2.82 13.58
C VAL A 201 1.28 -3.97 12.84
N SER A 202 0.62 -4.59 11.84
CA SER A 202 1.25 -5.55 10.95
C SER A 202 2.44 -4.94 10.20
N ASN A 203 2.26 -3.75 9.65
CA ASN A 203 3.35 -3.03 8.98
C ASN A 203 4.52 -2.75 9.92
N TRP A 204 4.26 -2.40 11.19
CA TRP A 204 5.33 -2.23 12.17
C TRP A 204 6.05 -3.54 12.45
N LEU A 205 5.30 -4.63 12.68
CA LEU A 205 5.88 -5.95 12.90
C LEU A 205 6.74 -6.41 11.73
N GLU A 206 6.21 -6.27 10.52
CA GLU A 206 6.89 -6.66 9.29
C GLU A 206 8.22 -5.91 9.11
N ASN A 207 8.21 -4.60 9.37
CA ASN A 207 9.43 -3.79 9.34
C ASN A 207 10.46 -4.26 10.36
N ILE A 208 10.05 -4.57 11.60
CA ILE A 208 10.96 -4.99 12.66
C ILE A 208 11.52 -6.40 12.37
N VAL A 209 10.68 -7.33 11.92
CA VAL A 209 11.14 -8.68 11.52
C VAL A 209 12.15 -8.57 10.39
N LEU A 210 11.87 -7.79 9.35
CA LEU A 210 12.78 -7.62 8.22
C LEU A 210 14.08 -6.90 8.64
N ALA A 211 14.00 -5.89 9.51
CA ALA A 211 15.16 -5.13 9.99
C ALA A 211 16.09 -5.94 10.88
N ASN A 212 15.55 -6.82 11.73
CA ASN A 212 16.31 -7.57 12.71
C ASN A 212 16.81 -8.92 12.17
N TYR A 213 16.03 -9.59 11.32
CA TYR A 213 16.27 -10.98 10.91
C TYR A 213 16.42 -11.16 9.41
N GLY A 214 16.17 -10.15 8.62
CA GLY A 214 16.39 -10.12 7.18
C GLY A 214 15.39 -10.86 6.33
N PRO A 215 15.64 -10.86 5.01
CA PRO A 215 14.72 -11.37 4.01
C PRO A 215 14.39 -12.86 4.15
N GLU A 216 15.36 -13.68 4.52
CA GLU A 216 15.18 -15.14 4.60
C GLU A 216 14.17 -15.52 5.71
N ILE A 217 14.32 -14.94 6.89
CA ILE A 217 13.41 -15.17 8.02
C ILE A 217 12.03 -14.59 7.71
N TYR A 218 11.99 -13.39 7.15
CA TYR A 218 10.74 -12.77 6.72
C TYR A 218 9.97 -13.67 5.75
N ASP A 219 10.64 -14.19 4.70
CA ASP A 219 10.01 -15.04 3.69
C ASP A 219 9.50 -16.37 4.29
N LYS A 220 10.26 -16.99 5.21
CA LYS A 220 9.84 -18.19 5.94
C LYS A 220 8.60 -17.93 6.80
N TRP A 221 8.58 -16.82 7.49
CA TRP A 221 7.43 -16.41 8.32
C TRP A 221 6.16 -16.23 7.49
N ILE A 222 6.25 -15.48 6.38
CA ILE A 222 5.10 -15.25 5.49
C ILE A 222 4.56 -16.54 4.86
N LYS A 223 5.45 -17.52 4.62
CA LYS A 223 5.07 -18.84 4.10
C LYS A 223 4.59 -19.82 5.19
N ASN A 224 4.57 -19.41 6.46
CA ASN A 224 4.32 -20.25 7.64
C ASN A 224 5.32 -21.42 7.79
N GLU A 225 6.56 -21.26 7.35
CA GLU A 225 7.67 -22.18 7.61
C GLU A 225 8.26 -21.94 9.00
N ILE A 226 8.12 -20.74 9.55
CA ILE A 226 8.25 -20.40 10.97
C ILE A 226 6.95 -19.83 11.48
N GLN A 227 6.71 -19.98 12.78
CA GLN A 227 5.44 -19.62 13.43
C GLN A 227 5.51 -18.23 14.09
N PHE A 228 4.36 -17.68 14.48
CA PHE A 228 4.31 -16.46 15.27
C PHE A 228 4.88 -16.63 16.67
N SER A 229 4.81 -17.84 17.23
CA SER A 229 5.41 -18.21 18.50
C SER A 229 6.91 -18.45 18.45
N ASP A 230 7.53 -18.45 17.27
CA ASP A 230 8.98 -18.56 17.15
C ASP A 230 9.68 -17.28 17.62
N SER A 231 10.92 -17.44 18.12
CA SER A 231 11.67 -16.39 18.82
C SER A 231 11.80 -15.08 18.03
N GLU A 232 12.00 -15.17 16.71
CA GLU A 232 12.21 -14.02 15.84
C GLU A 232 10.97 -13.11 15.76
N VAL A 233 9.79 -13.72 15.69
CA VAL A 233 8.53 -12.97 15.63
C VAL A 233 8.12 -12.47 17.01
N ILE A 234 8.27 -13.30 18.04
CA ILE A 234 7.95 -12.92 19.44
C ILE A 234 8.82 -11.73 19.88
N LEU A 235 10.12 -11.73 19.62
CA LEU A 235 11.01 -10.64 19.98
C LEU A 235 10.65 -9.35 19.22
N SER A 236 10.26 -9.46 17.96
CA SER A 236 9.78 -8.31 17.17
C SER A 236 8.46 -7.75 17.71
N LEU A 237 7.54 -8.61 18.16
CA LEU A 237 6.31 -8.18 18.86
C LEU A 237 6.63 -7.51 20.20
N LEU A 238 7.64 -7.99 20.92
CA LEU A 238 8.09 -7.38 22.17
C LEU A 238 8.60 -5.96 21.93
N ASP A 239 9.33 -5.71 20.84
CA ASP A 239 9.82 -4.38 20.49
C ASP A 239 8.67 -3.41 20.21
N ILE A 240 7.62 -3.86 19.50
CA ILE A 240 6.38 -3.08 19.40
C ILE A 240 5.79 -2.84 20.77
N GLY A 241 5.74 -3.86 21.61
CA GLY A 241 5.21 -3.76 22.97
C GLY A 241 5.96 -2.76 23.84
N LYS A 242 7.30 -2.67 23.74
CA LYS A 242 8.09 -1.63 24.41
C LYS A 242 7.60 -0.25 24.03
N LEU A 243 7.29 -0.03 22.76
CA LEU A 243 6.79 1.24 22.26
C LEU A 243 5.36 1.53 22.72
N ILE A 244 4.41 0.63 22.44
CA ILE A 244 2.96 0.91 22.60
C ILE A 244 2.46 0.76 24.04
N HIS A 245 3.15 0.01 24.89
CA HIS A 245 2.78 -0.19 26.30
C HIS A 245 3.53 0.75 27.26
N ASN A 246 4.45 1.55 26.74
CA ASN A 246 5.04 2.65 27.47
C ASN A 246 4.22 3.93 27.23
N GLU A 247 3.28 4.20 28.13
CA GLU A 247 2.36 5.35 28.00
C GLU A 247 3.08 6.71 27.92
N LYS A 248 4.31 6.79 28.44
CA LYS A 248 5.11 8.01 28.40
C LYS A 248 5.72 8.28 27.02
N SER A 249 5.93 7.26 26.21
CA SER A 249 6.52 7.39 24.87
C SER A 249 5.53 7.91 23.83
N ILE A 250 4.22 7.75 24.07
CA ILE A 250 3.16 8.05 23.11
C ILE A 250 2.44 9.36 23.46
N TYR A 251 2.32 10.26 22.51
CA TYR A 251 1.51 11.46 22.64
C TYR A 251 0.08 11.15 23.01
N LYS A 252 -0.40 11.72 24.12
CA LYS A 252 -1.71 11.47 24.73
C LYS A 252 -1.94 10.02 25.22
N GLY A 253 -0.91 9.16 25.18
CA GLY A 253 -0.95 7.82 25.75
C GLY A 253 -1.68 6.77 24.91
N LYS A 254 -1.74 5.55 25.46
CA LYS A 254 -2.23 4.34 24.79
C LYS A 254 -3.71 4.43 24.36
N GLU A 255 -4.57 5.03 25.19
CA GLU A 255 -6.00 5.15 24.85
C GLU A 255 -6.21 6.00 23.60
N TYR A 256 -5.43 7.07 23.44
CA TYR A 256 -5.45 7.90 22.25
C TYR A 256 -4.97 7.13 21.03
N LEU A 257 -3.85 6.40 21.14
CA LEU A 257 -3.33 5.54 20.07
C LEU A 257 -4.40 4.58 19.53
N ILE A 258 -5.16 3.92 20.42
CA ILE A 258 -6.14 2.90 20.06
C ILE A 258 -7.39 3.51 19.39
N ARG A 259 -7.81 4.70 19.82
CA ARG A 259 -9.09 5.33 19.41
C ARG A 259 -8.95 6.43 18.36
N SER A 260 -7.75 6.95 18.15
CA SER A 260 -7.55 8.01 17.15
C SER A 260 -7.31 7.42 15.78
N GLN A 261 -7.85 8.11 14.76
CA GLN A 261 -7.67 7.74 13.38
C GLN A 261 -6.21 7.75 12.97
N VAL A 262 -5.82 6.87 12.05
CA VAL A 262 -4.46 6.79 11.51
C VAL A 262 -3.97 8.14 10.99
N SER A 263 -4.81 8.91 10.30
CA SER A 263 -4.52 10.25 9.83
C SER A 263 -4.12 11.22 10.95
N SER A 264 -4.57 11.00 12.18
CA SER A 264 -4.20 11.82 13.34
C SER A 264 -2.72 11.77 13.66
N SER A 265 -2.02 10.70 13.30
CA SER A 265 -0.56 10.60 13.47
C SER A 265 0.16 11.69 12.68
N ALA A 266 -0.17 11.84 11.39
CA ALA A 266 0.41 12.88 10.53
C ALA A 266 0.02 14.29 10.99
N VAL A 267 -1.25 14.51 11.33
CA VAL A 267 -1.74 15.82 11.82
C VAL A 267 -1.04 16.21 13.12
N ASN A 268 -0.92 15.31 14.08
CA ASN A 268 -0.26 15.59 15.35
C ASN A 268 1.25 15.84 15.18
N LEU A 269 1.89 15.18 14.22
CA LEU A 269 3.31 15.39 13.91
C LEU A 269 3.61 16.86 13.57
N ILE A 270 2.63 17.57 13.00
CA ILE A 270 2.78 18.97 12.56
C ILE A 270 2.13 19.96 13.53
N ASN A 271 1.18 19.53 14.34
CA ASN A 271 0.44 20.40 15.24
C ASN A 271 1.39 21.05 16.28
N GLU A 272 1.31 22.38 16.41
CA GLU A 272 2.14 23.17 17.36
C GLU A 272 1.88 22.80 18.84
N GLU A 273 0.66 22.36 19.18
CA GLU A 273 0.32 21.91 20.53
C GLU A 273 0.89 20.54 20.88
N SER A 274 1.26 19.75 19.87
CA SER A 274 1.88 18.45 20.03
C SER A 274 3.39 18.61 20.21
N LYS A 275 4.00 17.74 21.01
CA LYS A 275 5.46 17.68 21.17
C LYS A 275 6.06 16.41 20.61
N CYS A 276 5.26 15.52 20.02
CA CYS A 276 5.80 14.34 19.40
C CYS A 276 6.68 14.70 18.19
N VAL A 277 7.72 13.93 18.01
CA VAL A 277 8.75 14.13 16.99
C VAL A 277 8.64 13.11 15.88
N PHE A 278 8.25 11.87 16.21
CA PHE A 278 8.26 10.74 15.31
C PHE A 278 6.86 10.13 15.10
N SER A 279 6.68 9.49 13.94
CA SER A 279 5.51 8.67 13.65
C SER A 279 5.90 7.47 12.79
N LEU A 280 5.31 6.30 13.08
CA LEU A 280 5.44 5.09 12.27
C LEU A 280 4.25 4.98 11.33
N MET A 281 4.45 5.32 10.08
CA MET A 281 3.43 5.23 9.01
C MET A 281 4.11 4.88 7.69
N GLY A 282 3.35 4.30 6.76
CA GLY A 282 3.78 4.09 5.39
C GLY A 282 3.78 5.38 4.55
N HIS A 283 3.87 5.20 3.24
CA HIS A 283 3.85 6.29 2.26
C HIS A 283 2.59 7.17 2.33
N ASP A 284 1.48 6.60 2.75
CA ASP A 284 0.16 7.24 2.88
C ASP A 284 0.14 8.40 3.88
N ALA A 285 1.09 8.46 4.82
CA ALA A 285 1.23 9.58 5.73
C ALA A 285 1.32 10.93 5.02
N ASN A 286 1.97 10.98 3.86
CA ASN A 286 2.10 12.21 3.07
C ASN A 286 0.74 12.78 2.65
N SER A 287 -0.22 11.91 2.31
CA SER A 287 -1.58 12.33 1.92
C SER A 287 -2.42 12.87 3.08
N TYR A 288 -2.05 12.57 4.32
CA TYR A 288 -2.72 13.06 5.53
C TYR A 288 -2.10 14.34 6.07
N MET A 289 -0.94 14.78 5.56
CA MET A 289 -0.32 16.02 6.01
C MET A 289 -1.20 17.23 5.69
N PRO A 290 -1.27 18.23 6.58
CA PRO A 290 -1.99 19.46 6.30
C PRO A 290 -1.48 20.17 5.05
N LYS A 291 -2.38 20.79 4.26
CA LYS A 291 -2.04 21.40 2.97
C LYS A 291 -1.11 22.61 3.05
N ASN A 292 -0.92 23.18 4.24
CA ASN A 292 -0.09 24.35 4.48
C ASN A 292 1.33 24.01 4.91
N VAL A 293 1.71 22.75 4.89
CA VAL A 293 3.05 22.27 5.24
C VAL A 293 3.73 21.60 4.05
N SER A 294 5.06 21.60 4.04
CA SER A 294 5.89 21.18 2.93
C SER A 294 6.85 20.06 3.31
N TYR A 295 6.93 19.04 2.48
CA TYR A 295 7.93 17.99 2.61
C TYR A 295 9.34 18.54 2.49
N GLY A 296 10.24 18.13 3.41
CA GLY A 296 11.62 18.57 3.49
C GLY A 296 11.83 19.86 4.28
N GLU A 297 10.77 20.65 4.51
CA GLU A 297 10.81 21.88 5.31
C GLU A 297 10.19 21.68 6.70
N ASP A 298 8.94 21.18 6.74
CA ASP A 298 8.18 20.99 7.98
C ASP A 298 8.23 19.55 8.47
N TYR A 299 8.26 18.58 7.55
CA TYR A 299 8.33 17.16 7.83
C TYR A 299 9.19 16.43 6.80
N ASP A 300 9.76 15.30 7.22
CA ASP A 300 10.52 14.39 6.36
C ASP A 300 10.45 12.98 6.98
N PHE A 301 11.09 11.99 6.37
CA PHE A 301 11.15 10.64 6.93
C PHE A 301 12.60 10.11 6.99
N LEU A 302 12.87 9.31 8.01
CA LEU A 302 14.04 8.44 8.09
C LEU A 302 13.71 7.11 7.43
N TYR A 303 14.71 6.46 6.85
CA TYR A 303 14.60 5.05 6.50
C TYR A 303 14.51 4.21 7.78
N PHE A 304 13.79 3.11 7.73
CA PHE A 304 13.67 2.24 8.89
C PHE A 304 15.08 1.73 9.25
N PRO A 305 15.53 1.88 10.52
CA PRO A 305 16.90 1.57 10.88
C PRO A 305 17.11 0.06 11.04
N SER A 306 18.21 -0.42 10.52
CA SER A 306 18.67 -1.80 10.65
C SER A 306 20.21 -1.84 10.67
N THR A 307 20.79 -2.61 11.57
CA THR A 307 22.24 -2.80 11.66
C THR A 307 22.75 -3.67 10.52
N ASP A 308 22.11 -4.80 10.28
CA ASP A 308 22.60 -5.82 9.34
C ASP A 308 21.95 -5.72 7.95
N PHE A 309 20.74 -5.17 7.88
CA PHE A 309 19.94 -5.08 6.65
C PHE A 309 19.64 -3.64 6.27
N THR A 310 20.65 -2.77 6.36
CA THR A 310 20.52 -1.35 6.04
C THR A 310 19.98 -1.14 4.64
N GLY A 311 18.92 -0.35 4.53
CA GLY A 311 18.23 -0.09 3.25
C GLY A 311 17.10 -1.07 2.93
N MET A 312 16.72 -1.94 3.88
CA MET A 312 15.55 -2.80 3.74
C MET A 312 14.26 -2.00 3.56
N VAL A 313 13.31 -2.56 2.84
CA VAL A 313 11.98 -1.97 2.61
C VAL A 313 10.92 -3.06 2.64
N VAL A 314 9.92 -2.89 3.49
CA VAL A 314 8.60 -3.49 3.31
C VAL A 314 7.79 -2.56 2.41
N GLY A 315 7.22 -3.07 1.33
CA GLY A 315 6.51 -2.24 0.36
C GLY A 315 5.23 -2.86 -0.15
N ILE A 316 4.47 -2.05 -0.86
CA ILE A 316 3.28 -2.43 -1.62
C ILE A 316 3.39 -1.92 -3.03
N GLY A 317 2.48 -2.32 -3.91
CA GLY A 317 2.49 -1.83 -5.29
C GLY A 317 1.27 -2.28 -6.09
N ASP A 318 1.18 -1.72 -7.29
CA ASP A 318 0.10 -1.98 -8.22
C ASP A 318 0.61 -2.72 -9.44
N THR A 319 -0.04 -3.83 -9.77
CA THR A 319 0.16 -4.60 -11.01
C THR A 319 -0.94 -4.33 -12.01
N LEU A 320 -0.57 -4.13 -13.26
CA LEU A 320 -1.48 -4.08 -14.39
C LEU A 320 -1.56 -5.46 -15.06
N THR A 321 -2.76 -5.97 -15.27
CA THR A 321 -3.01 -7.28 -15.88
C THR A 321 -3.91 -7.18 -17.10
N LEU A 322 -3.73 -8.13 -18.03
CA LEU A 322 -4.53 -8.28 -19.24
C LEU A 322 -5.75 -9.18 -19.00
N LEU A 323 -6.91 -8.72 -19.44
CA LEU A 323 -8.16 -9.49 -19.44
C LEU A 323 -8.61 -9.80 -20.88
N ASN A 324 -8.06 -9.10 -21.86
CA ASN A 324 -8.42 -9.18 -23.27
C ASN A 324 -7.18 -8.94 -24.13
N TYR A 325 -7.13 -9.52 -25.33
CA TYR A 325 -6.02 -9.42 -26.30
C TYR A 325 -6.38 -8.64 -27.56
N ASP A 326 -7.42 -7.85 -27.59
CA ASP A 326 -7.65 -7.03 -28.77
C ASP A 326 -6.55 -5.97 -28.98
N SER A 327 -6.51 -5.39 -30.20
CA SER A 327 -5.44 -4.47 -30.59
C SER A 327 -5.46 -3.15 -29.80
N SER A 328 -6.64 -2.67 -29.38
CA SER A 328 -6.77 -1.46 -28.57
C SER A 328 -6.25 -1.69 -27.15
N THR A 329 -6.66 -2.81 -26.52
CA THR A 329 -6.20 -3.21 -25.19
C THR A 329 -4.69 -3.40 -25.14
N THR A 330 -4.15 -4.17 -26.10
CA THR A 330 -2.71 -4.44 -26.17
C THR A 330 -1.90 -3.16 -26.37
N ARG A 331 -2.37 -2.25 -27.21
CA ARG A 331 -1.68 -0.98 -27.45
C ARG A 331 -1.70 -0.07 -26.23
N VAL A 332 -2.82 0.03 -25.53
CA VAL A 332 -2.94 0.80 -24.27
C VAL A 332 -2.09 0.16 -23.17
N TYR A 333 -2.10 -1.16 -23.06
CA TYR A 333 -1.25 -1.88 -22.11
C TYR A 333 0.23 -1.55 -22.28
N GLN A 334 0.75 -1.60 -23.53
CA GLN A 334 2.13 -1.28 -23.85
C GLN A 334 2.54 0.14 -23.42
N GLU A 335 1.64 1.12 -23.56
CA GLU A 335 1.90 2.48 -23.10
C GLU A 335 1.94 2.58 -21.56
N LEU A 336 1.02 1.88 -20.87
CA LEU A 336 0.94 1.87 -19.40
C LEU A 336 2.13 1.18 -18.72
N VAL A 337 2.81 0.26 -19.42
CA VAL A 337 3.99 -0.44 -18.90
C VAL A 337 5.31 0.09 -19.49
N SER A 338 5.25 1.13 -20.31
CA SER A 338 6.44 1.73 -20.93
C SER A 338 7.32 2.48 -19.93
N SER A 339 8.59 2.73 -20.28
CA SER A 339 9.52 3.52 -19.46
C SER A 339 9.07 4.97 -19.26
N SER A 340 8.26 5.51 -20.17
CA SER A 340 7.72 6.87 -20.08
C SER A 340 6.41 6.98 -19.30
N PHE A 341 5.78 5.86 -18.91
CA PHE A 341 4.57 5.91 -18.11
C PHE A 341 4.81 6.59 -16.77
N GLY A 342 3.94 7.54 -16.45
CA GLY A 342 4.00 8.28 -15.19
C GLY A 342 4.99 9.45 -15.17
N GLU A 343 5.72 9.76 -16.26
CA GLU A 343 6.60 10.93 -16.29
C GLU A 343 5.85 12.25 -16.04
N SER A 344 4.66 12.41 -16.66
CA SER A 344 3.82 13.59 -16.44
C SER A 344 3.30 13.64 -15.00
N TRP A 345 2.93 12.48 -14.44
CA TRP A 345 2.49 12.38 -13.05
C TRP A 345 3.65 12.70 -12.08
N ALA A 346 4.83 12.07 -12.28
CA ALA A 346 6.04 12.34 -11.47
C ALA A 346 6.45 13.81 -11.45
N ASN A 347 6.19 14.54 -12.56
CA ASN A 347 6.51 15.95 -12.70
C ASN A 347 5.53 16.90 -11.98
N LYS A 348 4.48 16.40 -11.33
CA LYS A 348 3.59 17.24 -10.51
C LYS A 348 4.26 17.55 -9.17
N ILE A 349 4.09 18.78 -8.68
CA ILE A 349 4.71 19.25 -7.42
C ILE A 349 4.32 18.38 -6.22
N ASN A 350 3.07 17.92 -6.16
CA ASN A 350 2.58 17.10 -5.06
C ASN A 350 2.44 15.61 -5.45
N SER A 351 3.20 15.15 -6.44
CA SER A 351 3.12 13.76 -6.89
C SER A 351 3.56 12.78 -5.81
N GLU A 352 2.79 11.70 -5.67
CA GLU A 352 3.14 10.50 -4.89
C GLU A 352 3.43 9.30 -5.80
N PHE A 353 3.50 9.52 -7.11
CA PHE A 353 3.84 8.48 -8.06
C PHE A 353 5.27 8.00 -7.84
N VAL A 354 5.44 6.70 -7.69
CA VAL A 354 6.75 6.03 -7.63
C VAL A 354 6.75 4.89 -8.63
N SER A 355 7.54 5.01 -9.67
CA SER A 355 7.67 3.98 -10.69
C SER A 355 8.23 2.68 -10.11
N ALA A 356 7.67 1.56 -10.53
CA ALA A 356 8.21 0.23 -10.22
C ALA A 356 9.45 -0.12 -11.06
N ARG A 357 9.68 0.58 -12.14
CA ARG A 357 10.76 0.29 -13.11
C ARG A 357 12.10 0.81 -12.61
N THR A 358 13.14 0.01 -12.82
CA THR A 358 14.53 0.39 -12.48
C THR A 358 15.12 1.41 -13.45
N ASP A 359 14.61 1.46 -14.69
CA ASP A 359 15.06 2.34 -15.77
C ASP A 359 14.26 3.65 -15.88
N PHE A 360 13.37 3.95 -14.90
CA PHE A 360 12.64 5.22 -14.88
C PHE A 360 13.59 6.39 -14.66
N ASP A 361 13.47 7.46 -15.48
CA ASP A 361 14.27 8.67 -15.36
C ASP A 361 13.90 9.46 -14.07
N ASP A 362 14.72 9.35 -13.04
CA ASP A 362 14.50 9.99 -11.74
C ASP A 362 14.58 11.53 -11.79
N SER A 363 15.07 12.11 -12.89
CA SER A 363 15.05 13.55 -13.11
C SER A 363 13.64 14.10 -13.34
N LYS A 364 12.68 13.24 -13.66
CA LYS A 364 11.26 13.58 -13.87
C LYS A 364 10.51 13.88 -12.56
N TYR A 365 11.03 13.41 -11.43
CA TYR A 365 10.40 13.72 -10.14
C TYR A 365 10.60 15.18 -9.76
N SER A 366 9.52 15.96 -9.74
CA SER A 366 9.50 17.32 -9.19
C SER A 366 9.29 17.33 -7.67
N ASN A 367 8.70 16.26 -7.11
CA ASN A 367 8.47 16.13 -5.68
C ASN A 367 9.63 15.38 -4.99
N GLY A 368 10.23 16.02 -3.97
CA GLY A 368 11.32 15.43 -3.19
C GLY A 368 10.93 14.15 -2.46
N PHE A 369 9.68 14.04 -1.98
CA PHE A 369 9.15 12.85 -1.33
C PHE A 369 9.13 11.65 -2.28
N ALA A 370 8.47 11.78 -3.42
CA ALA A 370 8.38 10.70 -4.41
C ALA A 370 9.78 10.27 -4.91
N LYS A 371 10.66 11.24 -5.16
CA LYS A 371 12.06 10.98 -5.55
C LYS A 371 12.84 10.23 -4.50
N LYS A 372 12.73 10.61 -3.22
CA LYS A 372 13.43 9.94 -2.12
C LYS A 372 12.92 8.53 -1.92
N GLN A 373 11.60 8.34 -2.01
CA GLN A 373 10.97 7.03 -1.91
C GLN A 373 11.40 6.12 -3.08
N TYR A 374 11.41 6.62 -4.32
CA TYR A 374 11.90 5.88 -5.48
C TYR A 374 13.33 5.37 -5.24
N LYS A 375 14.24 6.26 -4.82
CA LYS A 375 15.63 5.88 -4.53
C LYS A 375 15.75 4.85 -3.42
N GLN A 376 14.94 4.98 -2.36
CA GLN A 376 14.88 3.99 -1.28
C GLN A 376 14.49 2.61 -1.80
N ILE A 377 13.42 2.53 -2.59
CA ILE A 377 12.91 1.27 -3.15
C ILE A 377 13.92 0.66 -4.13
N GLN A 378 14.46 1.45 -5.06
CA GLN A 378 15.43 0.94 -6.05
C GLN A 378 16.71 0.42 -5.38
N ASN A 379 17.21 1.13 -4.36
CA ASN A 379 18.35 0.65 -3.58
C ASN A 379 18.03 -0.67 -2.88
N SER A 380 16.87 -0.78 -2.24
CA SER A 380 16.43 -2.00 -1.55
C SER A 380 16.28 -3.20 -2.50
N LEU A 381 15.70 -2.96 -3.69
CA LEU A 381 15.59 -3.97 -4.74
C LEU A 381 16.96 -4.45 -5.23
N SER A 382 17.89 -3.52 -5.45
CA SER A 382 19.26 -3.86 -5.90
C SER A 382 20.06 -4.68 -4.89
N LEU A 383 19.75 -4.51 -3.60
CA LEU A 383 20.35 -5.26 -2.48
C LEU A 383 19.59 -6.55 -2.14
N ASN A 384 18.50 -6.86 -2.84
CA ASN A 384 17.56 -7.95 -2.52
C ASN A 384 16.97 -7.84 -1.08
N LEU A 385 16.80 -6.62 -0.59
CA LEU A 385 16.27 -6.31 0.74
C LEU A 385 14.81 -5.80 0.70
N PHE A 386 14.23 -5.65 -0.49
CA PHE A 386 12.81 -5.32 -0.64
C PHE A 386 11.96 -6.57 -0.39
N ARG A 387 10.91 -6.42 0.43
CA ARG A 387 9.86 -7.43 0.59
C ARG A 387 8.50 -6.77 0.45
N PHE A 388 7.60 -7.46 -0.24
CA PHE A 388 6.20 -7.04 -0.32
C PHE A 388 5.53 -7.26 1.03
N ASP A 389 4.52 -6.44 1.36
CA ASP A 389 3.69 -6.55 2.57
C ASP A 389 3.25 -8.01 2.76
N GLY A 390 3.76 -8.63 3.82
CA GLY A 390 3.61 -10.05 4.06
C GLY A 390 2.19 -10.43 4.38
N SER A 391 1.46 -9.55 5.08
CA SER A 391 0.06 -9.78 5.41
C SER A 391 -0.83 -9.93 4.17
N MET A 392 -0.44 -9.32 3.05
CA MET A 392 -1.11 -9.48 1.75
C MET A 392 -0.72 -10.79 1.05
N LEU A 393 0.48 -11.32 1.31
CA LEU A 393 0.99 -12.53 0.67
C LEU A 393 0.61 -13.82 1.39
N MET A 394 0.22 -13.75 2.66
CA MET A 394 -0.17 -14.92 3.46
C MET A 394 -1.33 -15.68 2.83
N LYS A 395 -1.19 -17.02 2.78
CA LYS A 395 -2.16 -17.93 2.15
C LYS A 395 -3.58 -17.75 2.71
N ASN A 396 -4.57 -17.95 1.86
CA ASN A 396 -6.00 -17.96 2.20
C ASN A 396 -6.50 -16.65 2.87
N GLY A 397 -5.74 -15.55 2.73
CA GLY A 397 -6.06 -14.27 3.36
C GLY A 397 -5.89 -14.27 4.88
N THR A 398 -5.09 -15.19 5.43
CA THR A 398 -4.83 -15.29 6.89
C THR A 398 -4.23 -14.01 7.45
N GLY A 399 -3.47 -13.25 6.67
CA GLY A 399 -2.97 -11.93 7.07
C GLY A 399 -4.09 -10.99 7.49
N LYS A 400 -5.10 -10.79 6.64
CA LYS A 400 -6.25 -9.94 6.98
C LYS A 400 -7.14 -10.55 8.04
N LYS A 401 -7.51 -11.81 7.89
CA LYS A 401 -8.50 -12.49 8.74
C LYS A 401 -8.00 -12.76 10.16
N ILE A 402 -6.73 -13.08 10.32
CA ILE A 402 -6.17 -13.57 11.58
C ILE A 402 -5.15 -12.60 12.13
N LEU A 403 -4.10 -12.27 11.35
CA LEU A 403 -3.01 -11.44 11.84
C LEU A 403 -3.49 -10.06 12.26
N TRP A 404 -4.18 -9.32 11.39
CA TRP A 404 -4.63 -7.96 11.71
C TRP A 404 -5.55 -7.92 12.93
N THR A 405 -6.52 -8.84 13.04
CA THR A 405 -7.43 -8.89 14.19
C THR A 405 -6.69 -9.21 15.48
N SER A 406 -5.70 -10.11 15.45
CA SER A 406 -4.92 -10.48 16.62
C SER A 406 -3.94 -9.39 17.04
N LEU A 407 -3.31 -8.70 16.09
CA LEU A 407 -2.44 -7.56 16.39
C LEU A 407 -3.25 -6.38 16.95
N ARG A 408 -4.46 -6.14 16.46
CA ARG A 408 -5.37 -5.18 17.09
C ARG A 408 -5.66 -5.53 18.55
N LYS A 409 -5.92 -6.81 18.82
CA LYS A 409 -6.10 -7.31 20.19
C LYS A 409 -4.84 -7.08 21.04
N PHE A 410 -3.65 -7.37 20.49
CA PHE A 410 -2.37 -7.13 21.16
C PHE A 410 -2.19 -5.68 21.62
N THR A 411 -2.60 -4.69 20.84
CA THR A 411 -2.48 -3.29 21.23
C THR A 411 -3.32 -2.92 22.46
N THR A 412 -4.40 -3.64 22.74
CA THR A 412 -5.26 -3.40 23.90
C THR A 412 -4.78 -4.09 25.16
N LEU A 413 -4.00 -5.16 25.04
CA LEU A 413 -3.46 -5.94 26.14
C LEU A 413 -2.11 -5.41 26.64
N SER A 414 -1.44 -6.16 27.48
CA SER A 414 -0.07 -5.89 27.91
C SER A 414 0.88 -6.95 27.37
N ASN A 415 2.19 -6.69 27.43
CA ASN A 415 3.22 -7.66 27.01
C ASN A 415 3.15 -9.01 27.73
N HIS A 416 2.46 -9.08 28.87
CA HIS A 416 2.23 -10.33 29.60
C HIS A 416 1.46 -11.39 28.79
N TYR A 417 0.63 -10.95 27.82
CA TYR A 417 -0.19 -11.83 26.98
C TYR A 417 0.43 -12.11 25.60
N LEU A 418 1.69 -11.75 25.39
CA LEU A 418 2.33 -11.81 24.09
C LEU A 418 2.44 -13.25 23.56
N GLU A 419 2.92 -14.18 24.37
CA GLU A 419 3.04 -15.61 24.01
C GLU A 419 1.67 -16.22 23.72
N GLU A 420 0.65 -15.93 24.57
CA GLU A 420 -0.71 -16.42 24.39
C GLU A 420 -1.32 -15.94 23.06
N ILE A 421 -1.07 -14.68 22.68
CA ILE A 421 -1.53 -14.13 21.42
C ILE A 421 -0.83 -14.79 20.22
N ALA A 422 0.47 -15.01 20.31
CA ALA A 422 1.24 -15.67 19.26
C ALA A 422 0.77 -17.11 19.03
N GLU A 423 0.57 -17.90 20.11
CA GLU A 423 0.00 -19.24 20.03
C GLU A 423 -1.43 -19.27 19.48
N GLU A 424 -2.26 -18.26 19.82
CA GLU A 424 -3.61 -18.11 19.27
C GLU A 424 -3.55 -17.89 17.76
N ILE A 425 -2.64 -17.01 17.28
CA ILE A 425 -2.43 -16.75 15.85
C ILE A 425 -2.05 -18.04 15.13
N ASP A 426 -1.04 -18.77 15.62
CA ASP A 426 -0.57 -20.01 15.00
C ASP A 426 -1.67 -21.07 14.94
N THR A 427 -2.44 -21.23 15.99
CA THR A 427 -3.58 -22.17 16.05
C THR A 427 -4.64 -21.83 15.02
N ARG A 428 -4.97 -20.54 14.88
CA ARG A 428 -5.99 -20.07 13.93
C ARG A 428 -5.51 -20.20 12.48
N ILE A 429 -4.25 -19.86 12.19
CA ILE A 429 -3.66 -20.01 10.86
C ILE A 429 -3.63 -21.48 10.46
N LYS A 430 -3.16 -22.38 11.33
CA LYS A 430 -3.12 -23.81 11.07
C LYS A 430 -4.52 -24.35 10.71
N ARG A 431 -5.55 -23.99 11.48
CA ARG A 431 -6.94 -24.37 11.19
C ARG A 431 -7.39 -23.90 9.79
N GLU A 432 -7.17 -22.61 9.47
CA GLU A 432 -7.57 -22.05 8.16
C GLU A 432 -6.83 -22.71 6.98
N LEU A 433 -5.60 -23.20 7.20
CA LEU A 433 -4.83 -23.89 6.17
C LEU A 433 -5.21 -25.38 6.01
N GLU A 434 -5.75 -26.01 7.06
CA GLU A 434 -6.17 -27.43 7.05
C GLU A 434 -7.61 -27.63 6.55
N GLU A 435 -8.49 -26.62 6.69
CA GLU A 435 -9.92 -26.70 6.31
C GLU A 435 -10.17 -26.61 4.78
N LYS A 436 -9.14 -26.49 3.94
CA LYS A 436 -9.20 -26.40 2.47
C LYS A 436 -8.37 -27.43 1.77
#